data_6c79bdf20d0fdb3cdc27c22ff635992e
#
_entry.id   6c79bdf20d0fdb3cdc27c22ff635992e
#
_cell.length_a   1.000
_cell.length_b   1.000
_cell.length_c   1.000
_cell.angle_alpha   90.00
_cell.angle_beta   90.00
_cell.angle_gamma   90.00
#
_symmetry.space_group_name_H-M   'P 1'
#
loop_
_entity.id
_entity.type
_entity.pdbx_description
1 polymer ?
#
loop_
_entity_poly.entity_id
_entity_poly.type
_entity_poly.pdbx_seq_one_letter_code
_entity_poly.pdbx_strand_id
1 'polypeptide(L)'
;NSTPEALVAQTRISAEILLLETQEKQTRDKLEFLSKEQAKLDIIAPIQGVIVSRDLRRELETRPLRRGDILFHVADLDGEWQLNVHVADRDANYLNQHLTQHPDEALFTFDSLPGEQFSTVIKQVSGTIENPTGTKPFLLAVADIESDVAKRAYMGANARVRLACGEQPLWFLWCRPIVEALQKRAWLPSITPTIEGQDDAFE
;
A
#
# COMPACT_ATOMS: atom_id res chain seq x y z
N ASN A 1 -34.54 21.97 67.53
CA ASN A 1 -34.01 23.34 67.34
C ASN A 1 -32.54 23.28 67.01
N SER A 2 -32.22 23.16 65.72
CA SER A 2 -30.88 23.29 65.23
C SER A 2 -30.49 24.76 65.31
N THR A 3 -29.52 25.07 66.18
CA THR A 3 -28.98 26.42 66.30
C THR A 3 -28.40 26.88 64.95
N PRO A 4 -28.52 28.18 64.61
CA PRO A 4 -28.03 28.70 63.31
C PRO A 4 -26.51 28.41 63.09
N GLU A 5 -25.75 28.30 64.14
CA GLU A 5 -24.32 27.91 64.09
C GLU A 5 -24.08 26.45 63.62
N ALA A 6 -24.97 25.52 63.98
CA ALA A 6 -24.85 24.12 63.55
C ALA A 6 -25.14 23.98 62.04
N LEU A 7 -26.08 24.78 61.51
CA LEU A 7 -26.38 24.83 60.07
C LEU A 7 -25.19 25.40 59.23
N VAL A 8 -24.52 26.44 59.76
CA VAL A 8 -23.36 27.04 59.12
C VAL A 8 -22.17 26.08 59.13
N ALA A 9 -21.98 25.37 60.25
CA ALA A 9 -20.91 24.35 60.33
C ALA A 9 -21.17 23.18 59.37
N GLN A 10 -22.41 22.75 59.25
CA GLN A 10 -22.78 21.63 58.37
C GLN A 10 -22.61 21.99 56.86
N THR A 11 -22.96 23.25 56.48
CA THR A 11 -22.73 23.75 55.12
C THR A 11 -21.23 23.91 54.78
N ARG A 12 -20.40 24.30 55.74
CA ARG A 12 -18.94 24.35 55.57
C ARG A 12 -18.34 22.96 55.36
N ILE A 13 -18.73 21.99 56.18
CA ILE A 13 -18.24 20.60 56.03
C ILE A 13 -18.67 20.03 54.70
N SER A 14 -19.90 20.20 54.26
CA SER A 14 -20.37 19.70 52.98
C SER A 14 -19.67 20.37 51.77
N ALA A 15 -19.35 21.67 51.88
CA ALA A 15 -18.55 22.36 50.85
C ALA A 15 -17.11 21.86 50.80
N GLU A 16 -16.50 21.57 51.98
CA GLU A 16 -15.15 21.03 52.05
C GLU A 16 -15.08 19.58 51.51
N ILE A 17 -16.07 18.75 51.81
CA ILE A 17 -16.19 17.41 51.24
C ILE A 17 -16.27 17.48 49.72
N LEU A 18 -17.15 18.34 49.17
CA LEU A 18 -17.29 18.48 47.72
C LEU A 18 -15.98 18.97 47.06
N LEU A 19 -15.26 19.87 47.72
CA LEU A 19 -13.97 20.34 47.22
C LEU A 19 -12.93 19.24 47.22
N LEU A 20 -12.85 18.43 48.28
CA LEU A 20 -11.95 17.29 48.37
C LEU A 20 -12.29 16.20 47.34
N GLU A 21 -13.57 15.89 47.17
CA GLU A 21 -14.03 14.94 46.14
C GLU A 21 -13.66 15.41 44.73
N THR A 22 -13.79 16.71 44.46
CA THR A 22 -13.40 17.32 43.18
C THR A 22 -11.90 17.22 42.96
N GLN A 23 -11.09 17.48 44.00
CA GLN A 23 -9.62 17.35 43.94
C GLN A 23 -9.20 15.90 43.76
N GLU A 24 -9.82 14.96 44.47
CA GLU A 24 -9.56 13.55 44.31
C GLU A 24 -9.82 13.12 42.88
N LYS A 25 -10.97 13.47 42.31
CA LYS A 25 -11.33 13.16 40.93
C LYS A 25 -10.33 13.74 39.93
N GLN A 26 -9.97 15.01 40.05
CA GLN A 26 -8.97 15.66 39.21
C GLN A 26 -7.61 14.98 39.27
N THR A 27 -7.18 14.58 40.46
CA THR A 27 -5.90 13.89 40.67
C THR A 27 -5.94 12.47 40.06
N ARG A 28 -7.06 11.77 40.20
CA ARG A 28 -7.29 10.45 39.60
C ARG A 28 -7.29 10.52 38.07
N ASP A 29 -7.99 11.48 37.51
CA ASP A 29 -8.03 11.72 36.04
C ASP A 29 -6.64 12.06 35.51
N LYS A 30 -5.85 12.84 36.26
CA LYS A 30 -4.46 13.15 35.90
C LYS A 30 -3.54 11.96 35.94
N LEU A 31 -3.68 11.09 36.94
CA LEU A 31 -2.93 9.84 37.02
C LEU A 31 -3.26 8.90 35.86
N GLU A 32 -4.54 8.76 35.54
CA GLU A 32 -4.99 7.97 34.40
C GLU A 32 -4.43 8.50 33.07
N PHE A 33 -4.46 9.82 32.89
CA PHE A 33 -3.87 10.46 31.72
C PHE A 33 -2.36 10.18 31.63
N LEU A 34 -1.61 10.38 32.71
CA LEU A 34 -0.16 10.15 32.73
C LEU A 34 0.19 8.67 32.51
N SER A 35 -0.58 7.74 33.07
CA SER A 35 -0.36 6.30 32.83
C SER A 35 -0.61 5.90 31.39
N LYS A 36 -1.62 6.50 30.74
CA LYS A 36 -1.87 6.32 29.30
C LYS A 36 -0.75 6.92 28.44
N GLU A 37 -0.21 8.07 28.83
CA GLU A 37 0.92 8.67 28.12
C GLU A 37 2.20 7.84 28.31
N GLN A 38 2.43 7.31 29.50
CA GLN A 38 3.56 6.41 29.75
C GLN A 38 3.46 5.13 28.93
N ALA A 39 2.28 4.50 28.84
CA ALA A 39 2.06 3.31 28.03
C ALA A 39 2.32 3.53 26.52
N LYS A 40 2.21 4.77 26.05
CA LYS A 40 2.52 5.12 24.63
C LYS A 40 4.03 5.24 24.36
N LEU A 41 4.86 5.29 25.41
CA LEU A 41 6.32 5.30 25.25
C LEU A 41 6.86 3.91 24.93
N ASP A 42 6.14 2.85 25.29
CA ASP A 42 6.48 1.49 24.96
C ASP A 42 5.91 1.14 23.58
N ILE A 43 6.79 1.13 22.58
CA ILE A 43 6.40 0.85 21.19
C ILE A 43 6.52 -0.66 20.97
N ILE A 44 5.38 -1.29 20.79
CA ILE A 44 5.28 -2.74 20.55
C ILE A 44 5.00 -2.98 19.08
N ALA A 45 5.63 -3.99 18.48
CA ALA A 45 5.37 -4.41 17.13
C ALA A 45 3.90 -4.90 16.99
N PRO A 46 3.13 -4.38 16.03
CA PRO A 46 1.73 -4.76 15.85
C PRO A 46 1.53 -6.16 15.27
N ILE A 47 2.57 -6.72 14.64
CA ILE A 47 2.58 -8.05 14.01
C ILE A 47 3.85 -8.81 14.39
N GLN A 48 3.80 -10.13 14.30
CA GLN A 48 5.00 -10.96 14.33
C GLN A 48 5.71 -10.81 12.99
N GLY A 49 7.04 -10.73 13.00
CA GLY A 49 7.78 -10.58 11.76
C GLY A 49 9.22 -10.18 11.97
N VAL A 50 9.88 -9.86 10.86
CA VAL A 50 11.28 -9.44 10.81
C VAL A 50 11.36 -7.94 10.53
N ILE A 51 12.25 -7.25 11.23
CA ILE A 51 12.52 -5.84 10.96
C ILE A 51 13.33 -5.72 9.68
N VAL A 52 12.76 -5.01 8.69
CA VAL A 52 13.33 -4.87 7.34
C VAL A 52 14.17 -3.60 7.20
N SER A 53 14.04 -2.65 8.13
CA SER A 53 14.78 -1.39 8.10
C SER A 53 16.27 -1.61 8.28
N ARG A 54 17.08 -0.93 7.43
CA ARG A 54 18.54 -0.96 7.52
C ARG A 54 19.01 -0.02 8.64
N ASP A 55 20.03 -0.44 9.41
CA ASP A 55 20.73 0.38 10.41
C ASP A 55 19.85 1.13 11.42
N LEU A 56 18.76 0.47 11.86
CA LEU A 56 17.77 1.00 12.80
C LEU A 56 18.39 1.73 14.00
N ARG A 57 19.41 1.12 14.60
CA ARG A 57 20.05 1.66 15.78
C ARG A 57 20.69 3.01 15.51
N ARG A 58 21.42 3.12 14.40
CA ARG A 58 22.11 4.34 14.00
C ARG A 58 21.15 5.46 13.64
N GLU A 59 20.05 5.13 12.98
CA GLU A 59 19.04 6.12 12.60
C GLU A 59 18.28 6.65 13.80
N LEU A 60 17.96 5.80 14.77
CA LEU A 60 17.19 6.20 15.94
C LEU A 60 18.04 6.93 17.01
N GLU A 61 19.33 6.58 17.18
CA GLU A 61 20.21 7.22 18.16
C GLU A 61 20.55 8.67 17.78
N THR A 62 20.56 9.01 16.51
CA THR A 62 21.03 10.32 16.02
C THR A 62 19.90 11.30 15.68
N ARG A 63 18.66 10.84 15.64
CA ARG A 63 17.52 11.64 15.17
C ARG A 63 16.52 11.89 16.31
N PRO A 64 16.12 13.16 16.56
CA PRO A 64 15.01 13.44 17.45
C PRO A 64 13.72 12.93 16.84
N LEU A 65 13.00 12.09 17.58
CA LEU A 65 11.74 11.50 17.13
C LEU A 65 10.57 12.41 17.45
N ARG A 66 9.61 12.48 16.52
CA ARG A 66 8.35 13.17 16.68
C ARG A 66 7.20 12.18 16.60
N ARG A 67 6.07 12.56 17.20
CA ARG A 67 4.84 11.76 17.09
C ARG A 67 4.40 11.67 15.62
N GLY A 68 4.22 10.45 15.12
CA GLY A 68 3.87 10.16 13.72
C GLY A 68 5.06 9.82 12.83
N ASP A 69 6.29 9.90 13.35
CA ASP A 69 7.47 9.43 12.59
C ASP A 69 7.42 7.90 12.43
N ILE A 70 7.73 7.45 11.23
CA ILE A 70 7.93 6.02 10.96
C ILE A 70 9.29 5.65 11.52
N LEU A 71 9.31 4.68 12.44
CA LEU A 71 10.54 4.22 13.10
C LEU A 71 11.19 3.09 12.29
N PHE A 72 10.42 2.09 11.92
CA PHE A 72 10.89 0.93 11.17
C PHE A 72 9.70 0.19 10.54
N HIS A 73 10.02 -0.65 9.60
CA HIS A 73 9.05 -1.54 8.97
C HIS A 73 9.25 -2.97 9.49
N VAL A 74 8.16 -3.59 9.89
CA VAL A 74 8.11 -5.01 10.24
C VAL A 74 7.39 -5.75 9.13
N ALA A 75 8.01 -6.79 8.61
CA ALA A 75 7.45 -7.63 7.58
C ALA A 75 7.17 -9.03 8.10
N ASP A 76 5.99 -9.54 7.79
CA ASP A 76 5.66 -10.94 7.95
C ASP A 76 6.18 -11.69 6.71
N LEU A 77 7.22 -12.49 6.92
CA LEU A 77 7.85 -13.27 5.83
C LEU A 77 7.10 -14.58 5.55
N ASP A 78 6.26 -15.03 6.46
CA ASP A 78 5.45 -16.24 6.31
C ASP A 78 4.07 -15.94 5.70
N GLY A 79 3.74 -14.66 5.54
CA GLY A 79 2.50 -14.19 4.93
C GLY A 79 2.48 -14.31 3.41
N GLU A 80 1.39 -13.84 2.81
CA GLU A 80 1.22 -13.81 1.36
C GLU A 80 2.13 -12.75 0.73
N TRP A 81 2.91 -13.16 -0.26
CA TRP A 81 3.77 -12.27 -1.01
C TRP A 81 3.06 -11.74 -2.24
N GLN A 82 3.27 -10.47 -2.49
CA GLN A 82 2.65 -9.78 -3.62
C GLN A 82 3.71 -9.13 -4.51
N LEU A 83 3.46 -9.19 -5.81
CA LEU A 83 4.25 -8.54 -6.83
C LEU A 83 3.52 -7.30 -7.31
N ASN A 84 4.11 -6.14 -7.06
CA ASN A 84 3.63 -4.87 -7.57
C ASN A 84 4.15 -4.63 -8.99
N VAL A 85 3.27 -4.75 -9.98
CA VAL A 85 3.60 -4.59 -11.39
C VAL A 85 3.28 -3.17 -11.83
N HIS A 86 4.30 -2.43 -12.24
CA HIS A 86 4.16 -1.08 -12.77
C HIS A 86 3.99 -1.15 -14.28
N VAL A 87 2.78 -0.90 -14.76
CA VAL A 87 2.45 -0.91 -16.18
C VAL A 87 2.43 0.54 -16.69
N ALA A 88 3.18 0.82 -17.74
CA ALA A 88 3.21 2.16 -18.30
C ALA A 88 1.78 2.57 -18.76
N ASP A 89 1.40 3.82 -18.52
CA ASP A 89 0.08 4.38 -18.86
C ASP A 89 -0.33 4.06 -20.31
N ARG A 90 0.57 4.22 -21.27
CA ARG A 90 0.36 3.90 -22.68
C ARG A 90 -0.05 2.45 -22.96
N ASP A 91 0.33 1.52 -22.05
CA ASP A 91 0.10 0.08 -22.21
C ASP A 91 -1.07 -0.40 -21.32
N ALA A 92 -1.64 0.47 -20.47
CA ALA A 92 -2.72 0.16 -19.53
C ALA A 92 -3.99 -0.38 -20.23
N ASN A 93 -4.33 0.17 -21.40
CA ASN A 93 -5.50 -0.26 -22.16
C ASN A 93 -5.35 -1.69 -22.69
N TYR A 94 -4.14 -2.07 -23.14
CA TYR A 94 -3.86 -3.45 -23.59
C TYR A 94 -3.94 -4.44 -22.44
N LEU A 95 -3.47 -4.05 -21.26
CA LEU A 95 -3.61 -4.86 -20.06
C LEU A 95 -5.08 -5.13 -19.72
N ASN A 96 -5.92 -4.09 -19.72
CA ASN A 96 -7.34 -4.24 -19.42
C ASN A 96 -8.06 -5.14 -20.43
N GLN A 97 -7.76 -4.98 -21.73
CA GLN A 97 -8.32 -5.84 -22.78
C GLN A 97 -7.88 -7.30 -22.60
N HIS A 98 -6.60 -7.52 -22.31
CA HIS A 98 -6.06 -8.85 -22.10
C HIS A 98 -6.70 -9.54 -20.88
N LEU A 99 -6.79 -8.86 -19.74
CA LEU A 99 -7.39 -9.41 -18.53
C LEU A 99 -8.88 -9.74 -18.68
N THR A 100 -9.58 -9.06 -19.60
CA THR A 100 -10.99 -9.35 -19.90
C THR A 100 -11.14 -10.63 -20.74
N GLN A 101 -10.20 -10.91 -21.63
CA GLN A 101 -10.24 -12.05 -22.56
C GLN A 101 -9.53 -13.28 -22.01
N HIS A 102 -8.41 -13.08 -21.33
CA HIS A 102 -7.53 -14.13 -20.78
C HIS A 102 -7.05 -13.70 -19.41
N PRO A 103 -7.73 -14.08 -18.31
CA PRO A 103 -7.31 -13.70 -16.95
C PRO A 103 -5.97 -14.36 -16.53
N ASP A 104 -5.24 -14.93 -17.47
CA ASP A 104 -4.22 -15.92 -17.25
C ASP A 104 -2.80 -15.35 -17.28
N GLU A 105 -1.96 -16.08 -16.66
CA GLU A 105 -0.49 -16.18 -16.62
C GLU A 105 0.33 -14.97 -17.09
N ALA A 106 0.69 -14.18 -16.12
CA ALA A 106 1.85 -13.31 -16.25
C ALA A 106 3.11 -14.13 -15.95
N LEU A 107 4.10 -14.08 -16.83
CA LEU A 107 5.43 -14.65 -16.57
C LEU A 107 6.31 -13.57 -15.96
N PHE A 108 7.05 -13.91 -14.92
CA PHE A 108 8.01 -12.98 -14.34
C PHE A 108 9.34 -13.64 -14.04
N THR A 109 10.38 -12.81 -14.01
CA THR A 109 11.76 -13.22 -13.72
C THR A 109 12.34 -12.20 -12.75
N PHE A 110 12.93 -12.66 -11.66
CA PHE A 110 13.67 -11.77 -10.77
C PHE A 110 15.00 -11.37 -11.38
N ASP A 111 15.40 -10.13 -11.20
CA ASP A 111 16.75 -9.67 -11.61
C ASP A 111 17.87 -10.39 -10.84
N SER A 112 17.56 -10.91 -9.64
CA SER A 112 18.47 -11.73 -8.83
C SER A 112 18.60 -13.17 -9.30
N LEU A 113 17.66 -13.69 -10.10
CA LEU A 113 17.60 -15.06 -10.61
C LEU A 113 17.39 -15.06 -12.13
N PRO A 114 18.35 -14.54 -12.91
CA PRO A 114 18.24 -14.46 -14.36
C PRO A 114 18.31 -15.88 -14.96
N GLY A 115 17.24 -16.35 -15.54
CA GLY A 115 17.15 -17.67 -16.16
C GLY A 115 16.04 -18.54 -15.58
N GLU A 116 15.48 -18.18 -14.43
CA GLU A 116 14.28 -18.81 -13.91
C GLU A 116 13.07 -17.94 -14.23
N GLN A 117 12.06 -18.56 -14.83
CA GLN A 117 10.78 -17.95 -15.13
C GLN A 117 9.72 -18.54 -14.21
N PHE A 118 8.93 -17.67 -13.63
CA PHE A 118 7.84 -18.04 -12.74
C PHE A 118 6.54 -17.55 -13.35
N SER A 119 5.46 -18.28 -13.10
CA SER A 119 4.11 -17.86 -13.48
C SER A 119 3.39 -17.22 -12.30
N THR A 120 2.54 -16.24 -12.60
CA THR A 120 1.65 -15.61 -11.62
C THR A 120 0.37 -15.15 -12.30
N VAL A 121 -0.64 -14.88 -11.50
CA VAL A 121 -1.93 -14.36 -11.97
C VAL A 121 -2.13 -12.96 -11.40
N ILE A 122 -2.52 -12.01 -12.25
CA ILE A 122 -2.86 -10.66 -11.82
C ILE A 122 -4.23 -10.71 -11.14
N LYS A 123 -4.26 -10.42 -9.84
CA LYS A 123 -5.51 -10.41 -9.06
C LYS A 123 -6.25 -9.09 -9.16
N GLN A 124 -5.52 -8.00 -9.13
CA GLN A 124 -6.11 -6.68 -9.06
C GLN A 124 -5.32 -5.68 -9.88
N VAL A 125 -6.05 -4.81 -10.55
CA VAL A 125 -5.49 -3.65 -11.25
C VAL A 125 -6.07 -2.40 -10.62
N SER A 126 -5.20 -1.44 -10.28
CA SER A 126 -5.63 -0.15 -9.77
C SER A 126 -6.46 0.59 -10.82
N GLY A 127 -7.58 1.19 -10.42
CA GLY A 127 -8.36 2.06 -11.30
C GLY A 127 -7.75 3.46 -11.47
N THR A 128 -6.59 3.72 -10.86
CA THR A 128 -5.97 5.05 -10.84
C THR A 128 -4.53 4.98 -11.33
N ILE A 129 -4.16 5.92 -12.19
CA ILE A 129 -2.78 6.09 -12.65
C ILE A 129 -2.01 6.87 -11.59
N GLU A 130 -0.92 6.30 -11.13
CA GLU A 130 0.00 6.95 -10.21
C GLU A 130 1.01 7.79 -10.99
N ASN A 131 1.21 9.02 -10.53
CA ASN A 131 2.16 9.95 -11.14
C ASN A 131 3.08 10.54 -10.06
N PRO A 132 3.99 9.74 -9.49
CA PRO A 132 4.93 10.26 -8.51
C PRO A 132 5.92 11.22 -9.16
N THR A 133 6.30 12.26 -8.41
CA THR A 133 7.21 13.30 -8.88
C THR A 133 8.54 12.69 -9.38
N GLY A 134 8.89 12.96 -10.63
CA GLY A 134 10.14 12.48 -11.25
C GLY A 134 10.07 11.09 -11.91
N THR A 135 8.93 10.44 -11.91
CA THR A 135 8.72 9.13 -12.56
C THR A 135 7.66 9.25 -13.65
N LYS A 136 7.70 8.38 -14.65
CA LYS A 136 6.63 8.33 -15.66
C LYS A 136 5.34 7.78 -15.02
N PRO A 137 4.16 8.27 -15.46
CA PRO A 137 2.89 7.76 -14.96
C PRO A 137 2.77 6.26 -15.25
N PHE A 138 2.28 5.51 -14.27
CA PHE A 138 2.08 4.06 -14.37
C PHE A 138 0.78 3.64 -13.70
N LEU A 139 0.25 2.53 -14.16
CA LEU A 139 -0.86 1.80 -13.55
C LEU A 139 -0.28 0.70 -12.65
N LEU A 140 -0.77 0.61 -11.42
CA LEU A 140 -0.36 -0.44 -10.50
C LEU A 140 -1.24 -1.68 -10.67
N ALA A 141 -0.63 -2.82 -10.94
CA ALA A 141 -1.29 -4.11 -10.89
C ALA A 141 -0.65 -4.97 -9.78
N VAL A 142 -1.46 -5.76 -9.11
CA VAL A 142 -1.02 -6.64 -8.02
C VAL A 142 -1.21 -8.08 -8.43
N ALA A 143 -0.14 -8.85 -8.34
CA ALA A 143 -0.14 -10.27 -8.59
C ALA A 143 0.38 -11.02 -7.36
N ASP A 144 -0.11 -12.22 -7.11
CA ASP A 144 0.36 -13.04 -6.00
C ASP A 144 1.57 -13.85 -6.41
N ILE A 145 2.45 -14.07 -5.45
CA ILE A 145 3.61 -14.93 -5.63
C ILE A 145 3.42 -16.18 -4.78
N GLU A 146 3.64 -17.33 -5.39
CA GLU A 146 3.62 -18.60 -4.68
C GLU A 146 4.68 -18.64 -3.56
N SER A 147 4.33 -19.18 -2.41
CA SER A 147 5.16 -19.14 -1.19
C SER A 147 6.56 -19.77 -1.40
N ASP A 148 6.69 -20.78 -2.25
CA ASP A 148 7.97 -21.41 -2.53
C ASP A 148 8.88 -20.53 -3.38
N VAL A 149 8.31 -19.75 -4.30
CA VAL A 149 9.04 -18.76 -5.10
C VAL A 149 9.43 -17.56 -4.22
N ALA A 150 8.53 -17.15 -3.34
CA ALA A 150 8.75 -16.06 -2.40
C ALA A 150 9.96 -16.29 -1.46
N LYS A 151 10.13 -17.53 -0.99
CA LYS A 151 11.29 -17.94 -0.15
C LYS A 151 12.64 -17.81 -0.85
N ARG A 152 12.65 -17.82 -2.18
CA ARG A 152 13.86 -17.68 -3.02
C ARG A 152 14.16 -16.24 -3.39
N ALA A 153 13.20 -15.35 -3.20
CA ALA A 153 13.33 -13.92 -3.48
C ALA A 153 13.64 -13.14 -2.20
N TYR A 154 14.23 -11.97 -2.38
CA TYR A 154 14.41 -11.01 -1.30
C TYR A 154 13.29 -9.97 -1.34
N MET A 155 12.83 -9.56 -0.18
CA MET A 155 11.87 -8.47 -0.08
C MET A 155 12.44 -7.20 -0.73
N GLY A 156 11.64 -6.55 -1.60
CA GLY A 156 12.08 -5.40 -2.38
C GLY A 156 12.93 -5.77 -3.61
N ALA A 157 13.03 -7.06 -3.97
CA ALA A 157 13.68 -7.47 -5.21
C ALA A 157 12.91 -6.93 -6.43
N ASN A 158 13.67 -6.52 -7.45
CA ASN A 158 13.07 -6.14 -8.73
C ASN A 158 12.80 -7.38 -9.57
N ALA A 159 11.66 -7.36 -10.24
CA ALA A 159 11.27 -8.40 -11.19
C ALA A 159 10.82 -7.78 -12.51
N ARG A 160 11.04 -8.52 -13.60
CA ARG A 160 10.51 -8.17 -14.92
C ARG A 160 9.35 -9.06 -15.24
N VAL A 161 8.22 -8.43 -15.54
CA VAL A 161 6.99 -9.13 -15.87
C VAL A 161 6.77 -9.08 -17.38
N ARG A 162 6.39 -10.21 -17.96
CA ARG A 162 5.97 -10.35 -19.35
C ARG A 162 4.52 -10.77 -19.38
N LEU A 163 3.71 -9.94 -20.00
CA LEU A 163 2.29 -10.19 -20.23
C LEU A 163 2.08 -10.47 -21.71
N ALA A 164 1.45 -11.58 -22.03
CA ALA A 164 1.09 -11.92 -23.41
C ALA A 164 -0.20 -11.19 -23.78
N CYS A 165 -0.13 -9.94 -24.23
CA CYS A 165 -1.28 -9.10 -24.57
C CYS A 165 -1.80 -9.35 -26.01
N GLY A 166 -1.86 -10.60 -26.47
CA GLY A 166 -2.35 -10.96 -27.78
C GLY A 166 -1.37 -10.73 -28.92
N GLU A 167 -1.75 -11.18 -30.11
CA GLU A 167 -0.94 -11.03 -31.33
C GLU A 167 -1.29 -9.72 -32.03
N GLN A 168 -0.29 -8.92 -32.31
CA GLN A 168 -0.42 -7.69 -33.09
C GLN A 168 0.43 -7.78 -34.36
N PRO A 169 -0.05 -7.28 -35.51
CA PRO A 169 0.72 -7.31 -36.74
C PRO A 169 2.01 -6.48 -36.61
N LEU A 170 3.12 -7.02 -37.10
CA LEU A 170 4.45 -6.42 -36.98
C LEU A 170 4.54 -4.99 -37.53
N TRP A 171 3.81 -4.68 -38.58
CA TRP A 171 3.78 -3.33 -39.13
C TRP A 171 3.21 -2.31 -38.13
N PHE A 172 2.23 -2.71 -37.32
CA PHE A 172 1.66 -1.85 -36.28
C PHE A 172 2.68 -1.53 -35.19
N LEU A 173 3.47 -2.52 -34.76
CA LEU A 173 4.55 -2.31 -33.78
C LEU A 173 5.62 -1.33 -34.28
N TRP A 174 5.95 -1.37 -35.55
CA TRP A 174 6.93 -0.48 -36.17
C TRP A 174 6.39 0.94 -36.39
N CYS A 175 5.13 1.06 -36.80
CA CYS A 175 4.49 2.33 -37.06
C CYS A 175 3.92 2.99 -35.79
N ARG A 176 3.80 2.26 -34.67
CA ARG A 176 3.22 2.75 -33.42
C ARG A 176 3.81 4.09 -32.95
N PRO A 177 5.13 4.29 -32.87
CA PRO A 177 5.69 5.58 -32.42
C PRO A 177 5.35 6.74 -33.39
N ILE A 178 5.22 6.46 -34.68
CA ILE A 178 4.83 7.46 -35.70
C ILE A 178 3.35 7.79 -35.56
N VAL A 179 2.51 6.78 -35.38
CA VAL A 179 1.05 6.96 -35.20
C VAL A 179 0.77 7.72 -33.90
N GLU A 180 1.43 7.37 -32.80
CA GLU A 180 1.30 8.09 -31.53
C GLU A 180 1.78 9.55 -31.62
N ALA A 181 2.85 9.81 -32.36
CA ALA A 181 3.35 11.17 -32.59
C ALA A 181 2.37 12.00 -33.46
N LEU A 182 1.79 11.38 -34.48
CA LEU A 182 0.78 12.00 -35.33
C LEU A 182 -0.54 12.26 -34.59
N GLN A 183 -0.99 11.31 -33.77
CA GLN A 183 -2.21 11.46 -32.97
C GLN A 183 -2.08 12.57 -31.94
N LYS A 184 -0.93 12.67 -31.26
CA LYS A 184 -0.66 13.75 -30.31
C LYS A 184 -0.60 15.12 -30.98
N ARG A 185 -0.19 15.21 -32.25
CA ARG A 185 -0.03 16.47 -32.98
C ARG A 185 -1.27 16.89 -33.79
N ALA A 186 -2.05 15.91 -34.23
CA ALA A 186 -3.17 16.15 -35.20
C ALA A 186 -4.57 15.88 -34.62
N TRP A 187 -4.69 15.49 -33.37
CA TRP A 187 -6.02 15.15 -32.78
C TRP A 187 -6.84 14.16 -33.62
N LEU A 188 -6.17 13.21 -34.25
CA LEU A 188 -6.81 12.17 -35.06
C LEU A 188 -7.46 11.10 -34.16
N PRO A 189 -8.63 10.56 -34.55
CA PRO A 189 -9.28 9.48 -33.81
C PRO A 189 -8.39 8.23 -33.73
N SER A 190 -8.49 7.50 -32.66
CA SER A 190 -7.73 6.28 -32.39
C SER A 190 -7.98 5.24 -33.51
N ILE A 191 -6.95 4.92 -34.27
CA ILE A 191 -6.96 3.79 -35.20
C ILE A 191 -6.60 2.54 -34.37
N THR A 192 -7.60 1.90 -33.81
CA THR A 192 -7.45 0.53 -33.30
C THR A 192 -7.74 -0.39 -34.48
N PRO A 193 -6.83 -1.29 -34.89
CA PRO A 193 -7.17 -2.31 -35.85
C PRO A 193 -8.21 -3.24 -35.24
N THR A 194 -9.45 -3.15 -35.69
CA THR A 194 -10.46 -4.15 -35.36
C THR A 194 -10.03 -5.42 -36.07
N ILE A 195 -9.74 -6.45 -35.30
CA ILE A 195 -9.58 -7.80 -35.83
C ILE A 195 -10.98 -8.30 -36.16
N GLU A 196 -11.42 -7.99 -37.37
CA GLU A 196 -12.64 -8.54 -37.98
C GLU A 196 -12.27 -9.92 -38.51
N GLY A 197 -12.72 -10.97 -37.83
CA GLY A 197 -12.55 -12.32 -38.31
C GLY A 197 -12.47 -13.37 -37.25
N GLN A 198 -13.61 -13.71 -36.63
CA GLN A 198 -13.88 -15.08 -36.19
C GLN A 198 -15.34 -15.26 -35.70
N ASP A 199 -16.28 -14.89 -36.53
CA ASP A 199 -17.66 -15.38 -36.40
C ASP A 199 -18.06 -16.07 -37.70
N ASP A 200 -17.50 -17.24 -37.97
CA ASP A 200 -18.04 -18.18 -38.97
C ASP A 200 -17.38 -19.55 -38.79
N ALA A 201 -17.81 -20.29 -37.79
CA ALA A 201 -17.73 -21.74 -37.78
C ALA A 201 -18.42 -22.33 -36.54
N PHE A 202 -19.75 -22.34 -36.54
CA PHE A 202 -20.55 -23.43 -35.95
C PHE A 202 -22.00 -23.30 -36.46
N GLU A 203 -22.26 -23.90 -37.60
CA GLU A 203 -23.52 -24.60 -37.87
C GLU A 203 -23.26 -26.10 -37.80
#